data_eed76c2423b4ec391c1eb0e8549e0f04
#
_entry.id   eed76c2423b4ec391c1eb0e8549e0f04
#
_cell.length_a   1.000
_cell.length_b   1.000
_cell.length_c   1.000
_cell.angle_alpha   90.00
_cell.angle_beta   90.00
_cell.angle_gamma   90.00
#
_symmetry.space_group_name_H-M   'P 1'
#
loop_
_entity.id
_entity.type
_entity.pdbx_description
1 polymer ?
#
loop_
_entity_poly.entity_id
_entity_poly.type
_entity_poly.pdbx_seq_one_letter_code
_entity_poly.pdbx_strand_id
1 'polypeptide(L)'
;MLLYIQNQLPCILKNAAIKLSSFLFLLKYNFVKRLIHQSDSRIIQKCYIRHTEMKEAIFIVLAASMLWLAACTPQTDLTYTQDIAPIIYQNCTPCHRSGGAAPFSLTEYQHVFRKKKTILAVTQSGLMPPWPADRNYSHFLGERYLSDSDKDKLKRWIEGGAPEGDVSLLPSLPSYPEFSSIGKPDTTLWFDSILIKGNSRDKFYIATLPIELSKDKFVRAMEFLPNQNNLVHHMNGRLLNYDEDKKANIKSGKRLLNLETDEDDYLQQFNALNLANDDGSRPSQINSAVNYLPGVQAQLYPEGIGGFTMHKKSILLADDIHFGPIPQDKWDHSRVNIFFSKTPPKRPINEVMMGTNGASKIIPPLIIPANEITTHTTFLKIPQDISILTINPHMHLLGKSFKAYAITPNQDTIRLISIPKWDFRWQYFYTFPKMLKIPAQSVIYVKATFDNTTHNYNNPHNPPKEIRERLDNGGAGMRTTDEMLQFIITWLPYQVGDEKVSLAPN
;
A
#
# COMPACT_ATOMS: atom_id res chain seq x y z
N MET A 1 15.51 -29.36 20.75
CA MET A 1 16.76 -30.07 20.40
C MET A 1 16.58 -31.08 19.26
N LEU A 2 15.54 -31.90 19.24
CA LEU A 2 15.28 -32.86 18.13
C LEU A 2 14.97 -32.18 16.78
N LEU A 3 14.26 -31.05 16.73
CA LEU A 3 13.95 -30.28 15.52
C LEU A 3 15.20 -29.59 14.90
N TYR A 4 16.22 -29.28 15.72
CA TYR A 4 17.47 -28.69 15.24
C TYR A 4 18.36 -29.74 14.54
N ILE A 5 18.31 -30.99 15.00
CA ILE A 5 19.07 -32.12 14.42
C ILE A 5 18.47 -32.54 13.06
N GLN A 6 17.13 -32.50 12.91
CA GLN A 6 16.47 -32.85 11.64
C GLN A 6 16.79 -31.87 10.50
N ASN A 7 16.98 -30.59 10.79
CA ASN A 7 17.29 -29.58 9.78
C ASN A 7 18.78 -29.51 9.37
N GLN A 8 19.70 -30.07 10.18
CA GLN A 8 21.14 -30.09 9.89
C GLN A 8 21.63 -31.38 9.23
N LEU A 9 20.84 -32.45 9.32
CA LEU A 9 21.19 -33.77 8.76
C LEU A 9 21.50 -33.74 7.24
N PRO A 10 20.75 -32.98 6.38
CA PRO A 10 21.03 -32.92 4.95
C PRO A 10 22.38 -32.22 4.63
N CYS A 11 22.76 -31.24 5.45
CA CYS A 11 24.00 -30.48 5.27
C CYS A 11 25.25 -31.31 5.70
N ILE A 12 25.10 -32.10 6.75
CA ILE A 12 26.13 -33.01 7.26
C ILE A 12 26.39 -34.16 6.25
N LEU A 13 25.32 -34.72 5.67
CA LEU A 13 25.42 -35.78 4.65
C LEU A 13 26.00 -35.26 3.34
N LYS A 14 25.73 -34.01 2.94
CA LYS A 14 26.32 -33.40 1.75
C LYS A 14 27.83 -33.23 1.88
N ASN A 15 28.31 -32.80 3.06
CA ASN A 15 29.74 -32.69 3.36
C ASN A 15 30.43 -34.06 3.48
N ALA A 16 29.73 -35.08 3.96
CA ALA A 16 30.24 -36.46 4.00
C ALA A 16 30.40 -37.08 2.60
N ALA A 17 29.43 -36.83 1.69
CA ALA A 17 29.50 -37.31 0.30
C ALA A 17 30.66 -36.68 -0.49
N ILE A 18 30.93 -35.38 -0.28
CA ILE A 18 32.06 -34.68 -0.92
C ILE A 18 33.38 -35.21 -0.39
N LYS A 19 33.51 -35.48 0.92
CA LYS A 19 34.71 -36.08 1.49
C LYS A 19 34.95 -37.52 1.04
N LEU A 20 33.87 -38.30 0.87
CA LEU A 20 33.96 -39.70 0.37
C LEU A 20 34.40 -39.73 -1.10
N SER A 21 33.94 -38.84 -1.95
CA SER A 21 34.34 -38.72 -3.35
C SER A 21 35.82 -38.33 -3.48
N SER A 22 36.32 -37.43 -2.66
CA SER A 22 37.73 -37.02 -2.62
C SER A 22 38.64 -38.13 -2.11
N PHE A 23 38.19 -38.92 -1.13
CA PHE A 23 38.92 -40.07 -0.60
C PHE A 23 39.00 -41.21 -1.63
N LEU A 24 37.92 -41.49 -2.35
CA LEU A 24 37.91 -42.49 -3.44
C LEU A 24 38.80 -42.06 -4.62
N PHE A 25 38.91 -40.78 -4.92
CA PHE A 25 39.81 -40.26 -5.95
C PHE A 25 41.28 -40.44 -5.56
N LEU A 26 41.65 -40.19 -4.31
CA LEU A 26 43.01 -40.40 -3.77
C LEU A 26 43.42 -41.89 -3.73
N LEU A 27 42.50 -42.79 -3.38
CA LEU A 27 42.72 -44.24 -3.42
C LEU A 27 42.96 -44.70 -4.84
N LYS A 28 42.25 -44.17 -5.82
CA LYS A 28 42.42 -44.51 -7.25
C LYS A 28 43.77 -44.06 -7.79
N TYR A 29 44.22 -42.87 -7.42
CA TYR A 29 45.52 -42.34 -7.85
C TYR A 29 46.69 -43.16 -7.30
N ASN A 30 46.67 -43.57 -6.05
CA ASN A 30 47.70 -44.35 -5.40
C ASN A 30 47.73 -45.82 -5.89
N PHE A 31 46.57 -46.39 -6.29
CA PHE A 31 46.48 -47.75 -6.83
C PHE A 31 47.02 -47.82 -8.25
N VAL A 32 46.72 -46.86 -9.10
CA VAL A 32 47.24 -46.76 -10.47
C VAL A 32 48.78 -46.63 -10.47
N LYS A 33 49.37 -45.89 -9.56
CA LYS A 33 50.80 -45.67 -9.41
C LYS A 33 51.59 -46.95 -9.01
N ARG A 34 50.90 -47.86 -8.28
CA ARG A 34 51.52 -49.21 -7.93
C ARG A 34 51.47 -50.23 -9.04
N LEU A 35 50.51 -50.15 -9.98
CA LEU A 35 50.35 -51.10 -11.10
C LEU A 35 51.28 -50.87 -12.24
N ILE A 36 51.93 -49.74 -12.37
CA ILE A 36 52.88 -49.44 -13.47
C ILE A 36 54.23 -50.15 -13.29
N HIS A 37 54.47 -50.77 -12.13
CA HIS A 37 55.76 -51.41 -11.83
C HIS A 37 55.81 -52.96 -11.86
N GLN A 38 54.72 -53.68 -12.24
CA GLN A 38 54.72 -55.14 -12.36
C GLN A 38 53.99 -55.61 -13.62
N SER A 39 54.73 -56.03 -14.60
CA SER A 39 54.27 -56.61 -15.88
C SER A 39 54.00 -58.11 -15.76
N ASP A 40 52.83 -58.51 -15.29
CA ASP A 40 52.32 -59.86 -15.37
C ASP A 40 50.88 -59.85 -15.92
N SER A 41 50.66 -60.51 -17.09
CA SER A 41 49.44 -60.53 -17.87
C SER A 41 48.22 -61.06 -17.11
N ARG A 42 48.39 -61.94 -16.13
CA ARG A 42 47.33 -62.53 -15.30
C ARG A 42 46.80 -61.53 -14.25
N ILE A 43 47.64 -60.60 -13.83
CA ILE A 43 47.26 -59.56 -12.88
C ILE A 43 46.41 -58.49 -13.59
N ILE A 44 46.75 -58.16 -14.85
CA ILE A 44 46.03 -57.18 -15.66
C ILE A 44 44.55 -57.60 -15.90
N GLN A 45 44.33 -58.90 -16.19
CA GLN A 45 43.00 -59.44 -16.46
C GLN A 45 42.13 -59.47 -15.19
N LYS A 46 42.70 -59.81 -14.03
CA LYS A 46 41.97 -59.70 -12.72
C LYS A 46 41.67 -58.24 -12.29
N CYS A 47 42.56 -57.33 -12.64
CA CYS A 47 42.34 -55.90 -12.39
C CYS A 47 41.30 -55.32 -13.31
N TYR A 48 41.17 -55.74 -14.56
CA TYR A 48 40.16 -55.31 -15.51
C TYR A 48 38.74 -55.75 -15.08
N ILE A 49 38.57 -57.02 -14.65
CA ILE A 49 37.26 -57.51 -14.13
C ILE A 49 36.86 -56.79 -12.84
N ARG A 50 37.77 -56.61 -11.90
CA ARG A 50 37.47 -55.80 -10.69
C ARG A 50 37.16 -54.33 -11.00
N HIS A 51 37.72 -53.78 -12.07
CA HIS A 51 37.47 -52.40 -12.47
C HIS A 51 36.08 -52.23 -13.10
N THR A 52 35.57 -53.23 -13.85
CA THR A 52 34.19 -53.22 -14.37
C THR A 52 33.16 -53.42 -13.27
N GLU A 53 33.38 -54.38 -12.37
CA GLU A 53 32.49 -54.60 -11.20
C GLU A 53 32.42 -53.36 -10.29
N MET A 54 33.53 -52.65 -10.10
CA MET A 54 33.59 -51.42 -9.31
C MET A 54 32.92 -50.24 -10.01
N LYS A 55 32.92 -50.17 -11.34
CA LYS A 55 32.17 -49.14 -12.10
C LYS A 55 30.67 -49.39 -12.00
N GLU A 56 30.20 -50.62 -12.10
CA GLU A 56 28.81 -50.98 -11.95
C GLU A 56 28.30 -50.68 -10.52
N ALA A 57 29.10 -51.04 -9.51
CA ALA A 57 28.77 -50.75 -8.12
C ALA A 57 28.66 -49.21 -7.83
N ILE A 58 29.60 -48.42 -8.41
CA ILE A 58 29.58 -46.97 -8.30
C ILE A 58 28.36 -46.39 -9.03
N PHE A 59 28.01 -46.92 -10.21
CA PHE A 59 26.84 -46.47 -10.96
C PHE A 59 25.53 -46.78 -10.23
N ILE A 60 25.43 -47.98 -9.61
CA ILE A 60 24.28 -48.35 -8.78
C ILE A 60 24.14 -47.47 -7.53
N VAL A 61 25.26 -47.14 -6.87
CA VAL A 61 25.26 -46.27 -5.69
C VAL A 61 24.90 -44.83 -6.08
N LEU A 62 25.36 -44.33 -7.21
CA LEU A 62 25.01 -43.01 -7.73
C LEU A 62 23.55 -42.96 -8.20
N ALA A 63 23.05 -44.00 -8.87
CA ALA A 63 21.65 -44.10 -9.26
C ALA A 63 20.74 -44.23 -8.04
N ALA A 64 21.10 -45.02 -7.04
CA ALA A 64 20.37 -45.13 -5.78
C ALA A 64 20.38 -43.81 -4.97
N SER A 65 21.50 -43.09 -4.97
CA SER A 65 21.60 -41.79 -4.32
C SER A 65 20.79 -40.70 -5.05
N MET A 66 20.73 -40.73 -6.40
CA MET A 66 19.85 -39.86 -7.18
C MET A 66 18.35 -40.17 -6.96
N LEU A 67 17.98 -41.44 -6.88
CA LEU A 67 16.61 -41.86 -6.52
C LEU A 67 16.23 -41.45 -5.09
N TRP A 68 17.18 -41.54 -4.16
CA TRP A 68 16.95 -41.09 -2.77
C TRP A 68 16.83 -39.58 -2.64
N LEU A 69 17.58 -38.80 -3.44
CA LEU A 69 17.50 -37.34 -3.50
C LEU A 69 16.18 -36.88 -4.14
N ALA A 70 15.64 -37.63 -5.09
CA ALA A 70 14.33 -37.36 -5.69
C ALA A 70 13.15 -37.68 -4.76
N ALA A 71 13.33 -38.57 -3.76
CA ALA A 71 12.30 -38.94 -2.81
C ALA A 71 12.17 -37.97 -1.60
N CYS A 72 13.09 -37.03 -1.46
CA CYS A 72 13.15 -36.09 -0.33
C CYS A 72 12.63 -34.69 -0.64
N THR A 73 11.72 -34.50 -1.58
CA THR A 73 10.91 -33.27 -1.61
C THR A 73 9.88 -33.40 -0.48
N PRO A 74 9.79 -32.43 0.45
CA PRO A 74 8.75 -32.45 1.48
C PRO A 74 7.41 -32.42 0.76
N GLN A 75 6.71 -33.55 0.77
CA GLN A 75 5.36 -33.63 0.22
C GLN A 75 4.46 -32.79 1.11
N THR A 76 3.86 -31.75 0.55
CA THR A 76 2.87 -30.96 1.23
C THR A 76 1.47 -31.51 0.92
N ASP A 77 0.61 -31.57 1.93
CA ASP A 77 -0.80 -31.87 1.74
C ASP A 77 -1.58 -30.65 1.20
N LEU A 78 -0.91 -29.47 1.12
CA LEU A 78 -1.52 -28.23 0.66
C LEU A 78 -1.56 -28.18 -0.86
N THR A 79 -2.73 -27.81 -1.42
CA THR A 79 -2.95 -27.65 -2.85
C THR A 79 -3.35 -26.22 -3.18
N TYR A 80 -3.12 -25.82 -4.44
CA TYR A 80 -3.58 -24.50 -4.88
C TYR A 80 -5.08 -24.35 -4.75
N THR A 81 -5.84 -25.32 -5.25
CA THR A 81 -7.30 -25.24 -5.34
C THR A 81 -7.99 -25.07 -3.99
N GLN A 82 -7.56 -25.82 -2.98
CA GLN A 82 -8.21 -25.81 -1.67
C GLN A 82 -7.62 -24.81 -0.68
N ASP A 83 -6.29 -24.66 -0.68
CA ASP A 83 -5.60 -23.95 0.40
C ASP A 83 -5.08 -22.58 -0.02
N ILE A 84 -4.65 -22.42 -1.25
CA ILE A 84 -3.92 -21.23 -1.72
C ILE A 84 -4.83 -20.29 -2.51
N ALA A 85 -5.69 -20.81 -3.39
CA ALA A 85 -6.61 -19.98 -4.17
C ALA A 85 -7.48 -19.07 -3.29
N PRO A 86 -8.06 -19.53 -2.16
CA PRO A 86 -8.80 -18.63 -1.27
C PRO A 86 -7.96 -17.45 -0.76
N ILE A 87 -6.69 -17.73 -0.37
CA ILE A 87 -5.77 -16.69 0.12
C ILE A 87 -5.45 -15.68 -0.99
N ILE A 88 -5.13 -16.17 -2.19
CA ILE A 88 -4.82 -15.34 -3.37
C ILE A 88 -6.04 -14.52 -3.80
N TYR A 89 -7.22 -15.14 -3.85
CA TYR A 89 -8.45 -14.48 -4.30
C TYR A 89 -8.87 -13.36 -3.35
N GLN A 90 -8.75 -13.59 -2.05
CA GLN A 90 -9.10 -12.59 -1.06
C GLN A 90 -8.10 -11.43 -1.00
N ASN A 91 -6.79 -11.72 -1.07
CA ASN A 91 -5.75 -10.75 -0.71
C ASN A 91 -4.98 -10.18 -1.91
N CYS A 92 -4.94 -10.88 -3.04
CA CYS A 92 -4.11 -10.49 -4.18
C CYS A 92 -4.92 -10.05 -5.40
N THR A 93 -5.98 -10.79 -5.77
CA THR A 93 -6.77 -10.52 -6.97
C THR A 93 -7.59 -9.22 -6.96
N PRO A 94 -7.88 -8.55 -5.83
CA PRO A 94 -8.42 -7.19 -5.90
C PRO A 94 -7.58 -6.24 -6.77
N CYS A 95 -6.25 -6.42 -6.78
CA CYS A 95 -5.33 -5.66 -7.63
C CYS A 95 -4.76 -6.51 -8.78
N HIS A 96 -4.39 -7.77 -8.53
CA HIS A 96 -3.72 -8.68 -9.48
C HIS A 96 -4.72 -9.46 -10.32
N ARG A 97 -5.45 -8.78 -11.22
CA ARG A 97 -6.41 -9.34 -12.16
C ARG A 97 -6.39 -8.59 -13.49
N SER A 98 -7.04 -9.12 -14.52
CA SER A 98 -7.24 -8.38 -15.76
C SER A 98 -8.02 -7.08 -15.49
N GLY A 99 -7.56 -5.96 -16.01
CA GLY A 99 -8.11 -4.63 -15.74
C GLY A 99 -7.89 -4.13 -14.30
N GLY A 100 -7.13 -4.85 -13.45
CA GLY A 100 -6.74 -4.41 -12.13
C GLY A 100 -5.54 -3.46 -12.15
N ALA A 101 -5.16 -2.93 -10.99
CA ALA A 101 -4.06 -1.97 -10.87
C ALA A 101 -2.67 -2.60 -10.94
N ALA A 102 -2.54 -3.90 -10.66
CA ALA A 102 -1.24 -4.56 -10.64
C ALA A 102 -0.77 -4.93 -12.05
N PRO A 103 0.56 -4.99 -12.29
CA PRO A 103 1.13 -5.19 -13.63
C PRO A 103 0.96 -6.62 -14.19
N PHE A 104 0.42 -7.56 -13.39
CA PHE A 104 0.17 -8.94 -13.80
C PHE A 104 -1.00 -9.53 -13.02
N SER A 105 -1.65 -10.54 -13.63
CA SER A 105 -2.77 -11.25 -13.01
C SER A 105 -2.30 -12.40 -12.12
N LEU A 106 -3.11 -12.74 -11.09
CA LEU A 106 -2.97 -13.90 -10.21
C LEU A 106 -4.31 -14.67 -10.09
N THR A 107 -5.17 -14.58 -11.11
CA THR A 107 -6.50 -15.21 -11.10
C THR A 107 -6.50 -16.70 -11.43
N GLU A 108 -5.39 -17.22 -11.93
CA GLU A 108 -5.23 -18.61 -12.37
C GLU A 108 -4.04 -19.27 -11.73
N TYR A 109 -4.10 -20.60 -11.55
CA TYR A 109 -2.98 -21.39 -11.00
C TYR A 109 -1.66 -21.10 -11.71
N GLN A 110 -1.64 -21.11 -13.05
CA GLN A 110 -0.43 -20.91 -13.86
C GLN A 110 0.22 -19.53 -13.61
N HIS A 111 -0.60 -18.50 -13.37
CA HIS A 111 -0.11 -17.16 -13.04
C HIS A 111 0.60 -17.17 -11.68
N VAL A 112 -0.02 -17.80 -10.68
CA VAL A 112 0.51 -17.91 -9.32
C VAL A 112 1.77 -18.78 -9.30
N PHE A 113 1.73 -19.93 -10.00
CA PHE A 113 2.85 -20.86 -10.08
C PHE A 113 4.10 -20.21 -10.67
N ARG A 114 3.97 -19.45 -11.77
CA ARG A 114 5.09 -18.72 -12.39
C ARG A 114 5.68 -17.65 -11.45
N LYS A 115 4.88 -17.07 -10.60
CA LYS A 115 5.27 -15.97 -9.68
C LYS A 115 5.53 -16.43 -8.24
N LYS A 116 5.45 -17.73 -7.94
CA LYS A 116 5.49 -18.27 -6.58
C LYS A 116 6.70 -17.80 -5.74
N LYS A 117 7.89 -17.73 -6.32
CA LYS A 117 9.08 -17.25 -5.60
C LYS A 117 8.98 -15.76 -5.25
N THR A 118 8.46 -14.95 -6.16
CA THR A 118 8.22 -13.51 -5.93
C THR A 118 7.13 -13.35 -4.87
N ILE A 119 6.01 -14.08 -4.97
CA ILE A 119 4.92 -14.06 -3.98
C ILE A 119 5.48 -14.38 -2.60
N LEU A 120 6.28 -15.43 -2.47
CA LEU A 120 6.90 -15.79 -1.19
C LEU A 120 7.76 -14.64 -0.64
N ALA A 121 8.64 -14.08 -1.45
CA ALA A 121 9.53 -13.01 -1.01
C ALA A 121 8.77 -11.76 -0.54
N VAL A 122 7.77 -11.29 -1.33
CA VAL A 122 7.04 -10.06 -1.00
C VAL A 122 6.04 -10.23 0.14
N THR A 123 5.50 -11.43 0.36
CA THR A 123 4.60 -11.73 1.48
C THR A 123 5.35 -11.93 2.78
N GLN A 124 6.50 -12.58 2.76
CA GLN A 124 7.37 -12.73 3.93
C GLN A 124 7.98 -11.41 4.39
N SER A 125 8.35 -10.54 3.45
CA SER A 125 8.86 -9.18 3.78
C SER A 125 7.77 -8.19 4.19
N GLY A 126 6.47 -8.55 4.05
CA GLY A 126 5.34 -7.65 4.34
C GLY A 126 5.16 -6.54 3.29
N LEU A 127 5.81 -6.65 2.11
CA LEU A 127 5.61 -5.70 1.01
C LEU A 127 4.23 -5.87 0.37
N MET A 128 3.70 -7.10 0.34
CA MET A 128 2.37 -7.43 -0.20
C MET A 128 1.60 -8.36 0.75
N PRO A 129 0.28 -8.15 0.88
CA PRO A 129 -0.48 -6.97 0.45
C PRO A 129 0.02 -5.70 1.14
N PRO A 130 -0.11 -4.51 0.49
CA PRO A 130 0.38 -3.27 1.09
C PRO A 130 -0.53 -2.82 2.23
N TRP A 131 0.02 -2.74 3.43
CA TRP A 131 -0.67 -2.25 4.62
C TRP A 131 0.34 -1.60 5.58
N PRO A 132 0.48 -0.26 5.55
CA PRO A 132 1.51 0.43 6.35
C PRO A 132 1.25 0.46 7.85
N ALA A 133 -0.03 0.45 8.28
CA ALA A 133 -0.39 0.56 9.69
C ALA A 133 -0.02 -0.70 10.48
N ASP A 134 0.55 -0.50 11.67
CA ASP A 134 0.89 -1.57 12.60
C ASP A 134 -0.37 -2.21 13.21
N ARG A 135 -0.65 -3.46 12.84
CA ARG A 135 -1.80 -4.24 13.32
C ARG A 135 -1.84 -4.47 14.84
N ASN A 136 -0.69 -4.36 15.52
CA ASN A 136 -0.62 -4.52 16.97
C ASN A 136 -0.87 -3.20 17.71
N TYR A 137 -1.01 -2.09 16.97
CA TYR A 137 -1.24 -0.79 17.55
C TYR A 137 -2.70 -0.37 17.51
N SER A 138 -3.36 -0.46 16.36
CA SER A 138 -4.78 -0.13 16.15
C SER A 138 -5.35 -0.95 14.98
N HIS A 139 -6.68 -1.14 14.96
CA HIS A 139 -7.38 -1.88 13.92
C HIS A 139 -8.29 -0.98 13.10
N PHE A 140 -8.42 -1.29 11.81
CA PHE A 140 -9.21 -0.51 10.86
C PHE A 140 -10.06 -1.41 9.96
N LEU A 141 -11.09 -0.85 9.35
CA LEU A 141 -11.84 -1.56 8.31
C LEU A 141 -10.96 -1.78 7.08
N GLY A 142 -11.14 -2.93 6.44
CA GLY A 142 -10.41 -3.25 5.21
C GLY A 142 -8.92 -3.50 5.39
N GLU A 143 -8.47 -3.87 6.58
CA GLU A 143 -7.07 -4.27 6.83
C GLU A 143 -6.60 -5.31 5.82
N ARG A 144 -5.40 -5.08 5.26
CA ARG A 144 -4.80 -5.91 4.22
C ARG A 144 -3.47 -6.47 4.67
N TYR A 145 -3.51 -7.56 5.38
CA TYR A 145 -2.30 -8.31 5.71
C TYR A 145 -2.61 -9.81 5.70
N LEU A 146 -1.60 -10.58 5.39
CA LEU A 146 -1.70 -12.03 5.55
C LEU A 146 -1.47 -12.42 6.99
N SER A 147 -2.31 -13.32 7.51
CA SER A 147 -2.05 -13.96 8.79
C SER A 147 -0.75 -14.76 8.74
N ASP A 148 -0.13 -14.99 9.89
CA ASP A 148 1.08 -15.82 9.94
C ASP A 148 0.79 -17.26 9.48
N SER A 149 -0.44 -17.74 9.68
CA SER A 149 -0.93 -19.00 9.14
C SER A 149 -0.98 -19.02 7.61
N ASP A 150 -1.49 -17.93 6.98
CA ASP A 150 -1.55 -17.84 5.51
C ASP A 150 -0.15 -17.74 4.90
N LYS A 151 0.76 -17.00 5.54
CA LYS A 151 2.17 -16.92 5.12
C LYS A 151 2.85 -18.29 5.22
N ASP A 152 2.57 -19.06 6.28
CA ASP A 152 3.10 -20.41 6.44
C ASP A 152 2.53 -21.36 5.38
N LYS A 153 1.22 -21.33 5.12
CA LYS A 153 0.59 -22.12 4.04
C LYS A 153 1.21 -21.81 2.68
N LEU A 154 1.37 -20.52 2.31
CA LEU A 154 2.02 -20.13 1.07
C LEU A 154 3.45 -20.66 1.00
N LYS A 155 4.23 -20.53 2.07
CA LYS A 155 5.60 -21.02 2.14
C LYS A 155 5.67 -22.53 1.95
N ARG A 156 4.92 -23.28 2.74
CA ARG A 156 4.90 -24.76 2.69
C ARG A 156 4.45 -25.28 1.33
N TRP A 157 3.40 -24.69 0.76
CA TRP A 157 2.95 -25.04 -0.58
C TRP A 157 4.03 -24.81 -1.64
N ILE A 158 4.71 -23.65 -1.60
CA ILE A 158 5.79 -23.33 -2.57
C ILE A 158 6.99 -24.27 -2.41
N GLU A 159 7.42 -24.51 -1.18
CA GLU A 159 8.53 -25.41 -0.85
C GLU A 159 8.21 -26.88 -1.18
N GLY A 160 6.93 -27.28 -1.07
CA GLY A 160 6.42 -28.59 -1.43
C GLY A 160 6.16 -28.83 -2.92
N GLY A 161 6.68 -27.96 -3.80
CA GLY A 161 6.55 -28.12 -5.25
C GLY A 161 5.37 -27.38 -5.88
N ALA A 162 4.55 -26.74 -5.08
CA ALA A 162 3.36 -25.96 -5.48
C ALA A 162 2.34 -26.76 -6.31
N PRO A 163 1.80 -27.89 -5.80
CA PRO A 163 0.84 -28.70 -6.54
C PRO A 163 -0.49 -27.96 -6.78
N GLU A 164 -1.12 -28.22 -7.93
CA GLU A 164 -2.39 -27.59 -8.30
C GLU A 164 -3.57 -28.13 -7.46
N GLY A 165 -3.67 -29.44 -7.33
CA GLY A 165 -4.79 -30.10 -6.70
C GLY A 165 -5.96 -30.39 -7.65
N ASP A 166 -7.09 -30.82 -7.09
CA ASP A 166 -8.29 -31.12 -7.87
C ASP A 166 -9.01 -29.83 -8.28
N VAL A 167 -9.11 -29.60 -9.58
CA VAL A 167 -9.71 -28.38 -10.18
C VAL A 167 -11.21 -28.26 -9.83
N SER A 168 -11.88 -29.36 -9.54
CA SER A 168 -13.30 -29.34 -9.15
C SER A 168 -13.54 -28.67 -7.79
N LEU A 169 -12.48 -28.55 -6.97
CA LEU A 169 -12.48 -27.93 -5.65
C LEU A 169 -12.03 -26.45 -5.67
N LEU A 170 -11.76 -25.92 -6.86
CA LEU A 170 -11.35 -24.52 -7.00
C LEU A 170 -12.54 -23.59 -6.66
N PRO A 171 -12.37 -22.64 -5.71
CA PRO A 171 -13.41 -21.68 -5.41
C PRO A 171 -13.68 -20.74 -6.60
N SER A 172 -14.88 -20.21 -6.68
CA SER A 172 -15.22 -19.19 -7.69
C SER A 172 -14.38 -17.92 -7.48
N LEU A 173 -13.89 -17.35 -8.58
CA LEU A 173 -13.19 -16.07 -8.55
C LEU A 173 -14.17 -14.96 -8.09
N PRO A 174 -13.77 -14.07 -7.17
CA PRO A 174 -14.60 -12.93 -6.79
C PRO A 174 -14.98 -12.06 -7.98
N SER A 175 -16.21 -11.55 -7.96
CA SER A 175 -16.67 -10.57 -8.94
C SER A 175 -16.17 -9.17 -8.58
N TYR A 176 -15.69 -8.44 -9.57
CA TYR A 176 -15.21 -7.07 -9.43
C TYR A 176 -16.04 -6.14 -10.31
N PRO A 177 -16.86 -5.25 -9.71
CA PRO A 177 -17.70 -4.33 -10.49
C PRO A 177 -16.84 -3.36 -11.33
N GLU A 178 -17.21 -3.14 -12.59
CA GLU A 178 -16.51 -2.21 -13.47
C GLU A 178 -16.91 -0.74 -13.26
N PHE A 179 -18.14 -0.52 -12.80
CA PHE A 179 -18.74 0.84 -12.77
C PHE A 179 -18.80 1.46 -11.37
N SER A 180 -18.96 0.66 -10.33
CA SER A 180 -19.00 1.12 -8.95
C SER A 180 -19.03 -0.05 -7.97
N SER A 181 -18.32 0.07 -6.85
CA SER A 181 -18.39 -0.88 -5.72
C SER A 181 -19.60 -0.63 -4.82
N ILE A 182 -20.23 0.54 -4.93
CA ILE A 182 -21.35 1.00 -4.07
C ILE A 182 -22.70 0.73 -4.72
N GLY A 183 -22.77 0.69 -6.04
CA GLY A 183 -23.99 0.55 -6.81
C GLY A 183 -24.17 1.67 -7.84
N LYS A 184 -25.42 1.95 -8.26
CA LYS A 184 -25.70 3.01 -9.23
C LYS A 184 -25.51 4.39 -8.61
N PRO A 185 -24.62 5.25 -9.15
CA PRO A 185 -24.43 6.61 -8.64
C PRO A 185 -25.60 7.52 -8.97
N ASP A 186 -25.82 8.55 -8.16
CA ASP A 186 -26.80 9.62 -8.43
C ASP A 186 -26.29 10.58 -9.50
N THR A 187 -24.97 10.82 -9.53
CA THR A 187 -24.30 11.62 -10.57
C THR A 187 -22.85 11.19 -10.72
N THR A 188 -22.27 11.50 -11.88
CA THR A 188 -20.87 11.21 -12.21
C THR A 188 -20.21 12.47 -12.73
N LEU A 189 -19.06 12.80 -12.18
CA LEU A 189 -18.17 13.88 -12.64
C LEU A 189 -17.03 13.28 -13.45
N TRP A 190 -16.79 13.80 -14.63
CA TRP A 190 -15.69 13.39 -15.49
C TRP A 190 -14.55 14.38 -15.41
N PHE A 191 -13.33 13.87 -15.30
CA PHE A 191 -12.13 14.69 -15.49
C PHE A 191 -12.01 15.08 -16.96
N ASP A 192 -11.46 16.25 -17.23
CA ASP A 192 -10.98 16.57 -18.57
C ASP A 192 -9.91 15.56 -18.97
N SER A 193 -9.78 15.31 -20.27
CA SER A 193 -8.78 14.37 -20.78
C SER A 193 -7.37 14.82 -20.42
N ILE A 194 -6.62 13.95 -19.71
CA ILE A 194 -5.24 14.21 -19.31
C ILE A 194 -4.31 13.36 -20.14
N LEU A 195 -3.40 13.99 -20.88
CA LEU A 195 -2.35 13.27 -21.61
C LEU A 195 -1.19 12.96 -20.66
N ILE A 196 -1.03 11.71 -20.30
CA ILE A 196 0.08 11.23 -19.48
C ILE A 196 1.24 10.86 -20.39
N LYS A 197 2.33 11.60 -20.30
CA LYS A 197 3.51 11.41 -21.13
C LYS A 197 4.29 10.15 -20.74
N GLY A 198 4.62 9.35 -21.75
CA GLY A 198 5.36 8.10 -21.65
C GLY A 198 6.88 8.32 -21.56
N ASN A 199 7.38 8.76 -20.42
CA ASN A 199 8.81 8.91 -20.17
C ASN A 199 9.32 8.08 -18.98
N SER A 200 8.55 7.07 -18.57
CA SER A 200 8.86 6.16 -17.45
C SER A 200 9.14 6.87 -16.12
N ARG A 201 8.45 7.99 -15.87
CA ARG A 201 8.48 8.75 -14.62
C ARG A 201 7.08 8.87 -14.05
N ASP A 202 7.00 8.94 -12.73
CA ASP A 202 5.76 9.29 -12.03
C ASP A 202 5.29 10.69 -12.44
N LYS A 203 3.98 10.89 -12.46
CA LYS A 203 3.33 12.15 -12.81
C LYS A 203 2.34 12.55 -11.74
N PHE A 204 2.33 13.82 -11.39
CA PHE A 204 1.47 14.38 -10.37
C PHE A 204 0.69 15.56 -10.93
N TYR A 205 -0.62 15.54 -10.70
CA TYR A 205 -1.52 16.58 -11.19
C TYR A 205 -2.49 17.05 -10.10
N ILE A 206 -2.88 18.33 -10.21
CA ILE A 206 -4.06 18.86 -9.54
C ILE A 206 -5.13 19.10 -10.61
N ALA A 207 -6.36 18.68 -10.35
CA ALA A 207 -7.48 18.92 -11.24
C ALA A 207 -8.69 19.49 -10.49
N THR A 208 -9.45 20.35 -11.15
CA THR A 208 -10.68 20.91 -10.62
C THR A 208 -11.89 20.44 -11.41
N LEU A 209 -12.94 20.00 -10.69
CA LEU A 209 -14.24 19.61 -11.26
C LEU A 209 -15.32 20.52 -10.66
N PRO A 210 -15.71 21.61 -11.36
CA PRO A 210 -16.80 22.47 -10.93
C PRO A 210 -18.15 21.75 -10.94
N ILE A 211 -18.96 21.97 -9.90
CA ILE A 211 -20.25 21.33 -9.68
C ILE A 211 -21.29 22.40 -9.45
N GLU A 212 -22.30 22.44 -10.31
CA GLU A 212 -23.48 23.31 -10.16
C GLU A 212 -24.73 22.46 -9.98
N LEU A 213 -25.41 22.65 -8.86
CA LEU A 213 -26.63 21.95 -8.49
C LEU A 213 -27.80 22.93 -8.38
N SER A 214 -29.03 22.44 -8.55
CA SER A 214 -30.24 23.25 -8.34
C SER A 214 -30.48 23.61 -6.87
N LYS A 215 -29.97 22.79 -5.95
CA LYS A 215 -30.02 22.98 -4.49
C LYS A 215 -28.89 22.21 -3.84
N ASP A 216 -28.60 22.52 -2.59
CA ASP A 216 -27.64 21.75 -1.79
C ASP A 216 -28.05 20.28 -1.71
N LYS A 217 -27.06 19.41 -1.70
CA LYS A 217 -27.21 17.96 -1.60
C LYS A 217 -26.38 17.41 -0.45
N PHE A 218 -26.77 16.25 0.03
CA PHE A 218 -26.09 15.57 1.12
C PHE A 218 -25.35 14.36 0.56
N VAL A 219 -24.02 14.40 0.62
CA VAL A 219 -23.16 13.33 0.10
C VAL A 219 -22.99 12.25 1.15
N ARG A 220 -23.25 11.00 0.79
CA ARG A 220 -22.96 9.83 1.64
C ARG A 220 -21.72 9.05 1.19
N ALA A 221 -21.32 9.19 -0.08
CA ALA A 221 -20.10 8.63 -0.61
C ALA A 221 -19.66 9.35 -1.88
N MET A 222 -18.35 9.39 -2.10
CA MET A 222 -17.75 9.71 -3.39
C MET A 222 -16.76 8.60 -3.73
N GLU A 223 -16.80 8.13 -4.97
CA GLU A 223 -15.99 7.01 -5.46
C GLU A 223 -15.25 7.42 -6.72
N PHE A 224 -13.92 7.50 -6.61
CA PHE A 224 -13.08 7.71 -7.79
C PHE A 224 -12.92 6.41 -8.57
N LEU A 225 -13.08 6.49 -9.87
CA LEU A 225 -12.92 5.37 -10.79
C LEU A 225 -11.91 5.76 -11.87
N PRO A 226 -10.69 5.22 -11.81
CA PRO A 226 -9.68 5.44 -12.83
C PRO A 226 -10.14 4.85 -14.17
N ASN A 227 -9.86 5.55 -15.26
CA ASN A 227 -10.06 5.00 -16.60
C ASN A 227 -9.13 3.81 -16.87
N GLN A 228 -7.92 3.89 -16.33
CA GLN A 228 -6.93 2.83 -16.42
C GLN A 228 -6.39 2.52 -15.03
N ASN A 229 -6.88 1.44 -14.41
CA ASN A 229 -6.53 1.04 -13.06
C ASN A 229 -5.02 0.82 -12.83
N ASN A 230 -4.28 0.44 -13.86
CA ASN A 230 -2.84 0.22 -13.80
C ASN A 230 -2.01 1.50 -13.95
N LEU A 231 -2.65 2.63 -14.15
CA LEU A 231 -1.98 3.92 -14.35
C LEU A 231 -2.07 4.81 -13.11
N VAL A 232 -3.22 4.83 -12.44
CA VAL A 232 -3.43 5.67 -11.25
C VAL A 232 -2.99 4.94 -9.99
N HIS A 233 -1.98 5.47 -9.30
CA HIS A 233 -1.51 4.95 -8.02
C HIS A 233 -2.39 5.40 -6.85
N HIS A 234 -2.72 6.68 -6.77
CA HIS A 234 -3.67 7.21 -5.81
C HIS A 234 -4.28 8.52 -6.29
N MET A 235 -5.39 8.88 -5.68
CA MET A 235 -5.99 10.20 -5.83
C MET A 235 -6.62 10.62 -4.50
N ASN A 236 -6.28 11.83 -4.05
CA ASN A 236 -6.93 12.50 -2.94
C ASN A 236 -7.69 13.72 -3.46
N GLY A 237 -8.85 13.98 -2.86
CA GLY A 237 -9.62 15.13 -3.28
C GLY A 237 -10.46 15.70 -2.15
N ARG A 238 -10.50 17.01 -2.12
CA ARG A 238 -11.32 17.80 -1.20
C ARG A 238 -12.46 18.49 -1.92
N LEU A 239 -13.57 18.67 -1.24
CA LEU A 239 -14.71 19.43 -1.74
C LEU A 239 -14.65 20.86 -1.20
N LEU A 240 -14.59 21.83 -2.10
CA LEU A 240 -14.70 23.26 -1.80
C LEU A 240 -16.14 23.68 -2.01
N ASN A 241 -16.79 24.22 -0.98
CA ASN A 241 -18.16 24.70 -1.01
C ASN A 241 -18.18 26.23 -1.00
N TYR A 242 -18.89 26.82 -1.94
CA TYR A 242 -19.05 28.27 -2.07
C TYR A 242 -20.45 28.67 -1.67
N ASP A 243 -20.55 29.69 -0.84
CA ASP A 243 -21.84 30.36 -0.59
C ASP A 243 -22.28 31.07 -1.87
N GLU A 244 -23.59 31.25 -2.02
CA GLU A 244 -24.20 31.63 -3.31
C GLU A 244 -23.71 32.99 -3.82
N ASP A 245 -23.44 33.94 -2.92
CA ASP A 245 -22.97 35.28 -3.16
C ASP A 245 -21.44 35.45 -3.15
N LYS A 246 -20.71 34.43 -2.70
CA LYS A 246 -19.24 34.52 -2.51
C LYS A 246 -18.42 34.16 -3.76
N LYS A 247 -18.98 33.44 -4.72
CA LYS A 247 -18.31 33.05 -5.95
C LYS A 247 -19.24 33.14 -7.14
N ALA A 248 -19.05 34.16 -7.97
CA ALA A 248 -19.91 34.39 -9.14
C ALA A 248 -19.78 33.25 -10.16
N ASN A 249 -18.55 32.85 -10.50
CA ASN A 249 -18.27 31.83 -11.51
C ASN A 249 -17.23 30.81 -11.02
N ILE A 250 -17.68 29.61 -10.68
CA ILE A 250 -16.81 28.50 -10.26
C ILE A 250 -16.05 27.84 -11.41
N LYS A 251 -16.37 28.20 -12.66
CA LYS A 251 -15.72 27.63 -13.86
C LYS A 251 -14.62 28.54 -14.43
N SER A 252 -14.34 29.69 -13.80
CA SER A 252 -13.40 30.69 -14.33
C SER A 252 -11.93 30.32 -14.15
N GLY A 253 -11.61 29.34 -13.30
CA GLY A 253 -10.24 28.89 -13.03
C GLY A 253 -9.70 27.91 -14.07
N LYS A 254 -8.37 27.75 -14.08
CA LYS A 254 -7.68 26.67 -14.80
C LYS A 254 -8.16 25.33 -14.24
N ARG A 255 -8.28 24.32 -15.11
CA ARG A 255 -8.86 23.03 -14.70
C ARG A 255 -7.81 21.97 -14.38
N LEU A 256 -6.58 22.14 -14.83
CA LEU A 256 -5.50 21.17 -14.66
C LEU A 256 -4.19 21.89 -14.39
N LEU A 257 -3.44 21.41 -13.41
CA LEU A 257 -2.09 21.84 -13.08
C LEU A 257 -1.19 20.60 -13.04
N ASN A 258 -0.06 20.67 -13.77
CA ASN A 258 1.02 19.70 -13.67
C ASN A 258 1.97 20.11 -12.53
N LEU A 259 2.24 19.23 -11.57
CA LEU A 259 3.12 19.51 -10.43
C LEU A 259 4.62 19.35 -10.73
N GLU A 260 4.99 18.97 -11.95
CA GLU A 260 6.39 18.89 -12.40
C GLU A 260 6.96 20.26 -12.85
N THR A 261 6.24 21.36 -12.64
CA THR A 261 6.68 22.71 -13.02
C THR A 261 7.69 23.28 -12.02
N ASP A 262 8.51 24.26 -12.45
CA ASP A 262 9.42 24.98 -11.58
C ASP A 262 8.67 25.78 -10.50
N GLU A 263 9.36 26.08 -9.39
CA GLU A 263 8.75 26.68 -8.19
C GLU A 263 8.02 28.00 -8.46
N ASP A 264 8.65 28.89 -9.21
CA ASP A 264 8.08 30.21 -9.54
C ASP A 264 6.83 30.10 -10.43
N ASP A 265 6.82 29.15 -11.36
CA ASP A 265 5.68 28.87 -12.24
C ASP A 265 4.54 28.16 -11.49
N TYR A 266 4.87 27.33 -10.48
CA TYR A 266 3.89 26.58 -9.71
C TYR A 266 2.86 27.48 -8.99
N LEU A 267 3.32 28.51 -8.27
CA LEU A 267 2.42 29.41 -7.53
C LEU A 267 1.50 30.21 -8.48
N GLN A 268 2.03 30.67 -9.60
CA GLN A 268 1.23 31.34 -10.61
C GLN A 268 0.15 30.40 -11.16
N GLN A 269 0.52 29.16 -11.48
CA GLN A 269 -0.41 28.15 -11.99
C GLN A 269 -1.44 27.74 -10.93
N PHE A 270 -1.02 27.60 -9.67
CA PHE A 270 -1.94 27.28 -8.58
C PHE A 270 -2.97 28.40 -8.35
N ASN A 271 -2.52 29.65 -8.37
CA ASN A 271 -3.42 30.82 -8.28
C ASN A 271 -4.38 30.89 -9.47
N ALA A 272 -3.96 30.44 -10.65
CA ALA A 272 -4.81 30.37 -11.85
C ALA A 272 -5.95 29.35 -11.73
N LEU A 273 -5.92 28.41 -10.76
CA LEU A 273 -7.05 27.56 -10.42
C LEU A 273 -8.24 28.35 -9.86
N ASN A 274 -7.99 29.56 -9.37
CA ASN A 274 -9.00 30.51 -8.88
C ASN A 274 -9.93 29.91 -7.82
N LEU A 275 -9.35 29.31 -6.76
CA LEU A 275 -10.10 28.58 -5.75
C LEU A 275 -10.66 29.44 -4.61
N ALA A 276 -10.13 30.66 -4.42
CA ALA A 276 -10.64 31.59 -3.40
C ALA A 276 -12.04 32.12 -3.77
N ASN A 277 -12.79 32.58 -2.79
CA ASN A 277 -13.98 33.40 -3.00
C ASN A 277 -13.59 34.71 -3.73
N ASP A 278 -14.56 35.39 -4.33
CA ASP A 278 -14.31 36.61 -5.09
C ASP A 278 -13.86 37.79 -4.18
N ASP A 279 -14.13 37.72 -2.88
CA ASP A 279 -13.60 38.62 -1.85
C ASP A 279 -12.19 38.23 -1.32
N GLY A 280 -11.59 37.21 -1.86
CA GLY A 280 -10.28 36.70 -1.46
C GLY A 280 -10.32 35.76 -0.22
N SER A 281 -11.45 35.59 0.41
CA SER A 281 -11.59 34.64 1.52
C SER A 281 -11.54 33.18 1.03
N ARG A 282 -11.33 32.24 1.96
CA ARG A 282 -11.31 30.80 1.62
C ARG A 282 -12.73 30.23 1.66
N PRO A 283 -13.13 29.38 0.69
CA PRO A 283 -14.38 28.65 0.78
C PRO A 283 -14.34 27.65 1.92
N SER A 284 -15.52 27.21 2.38
CA SER A 284 -15.59 26.07 3.31
C SER A 284 -15.15 24.79 2.58
N GLN A 285 -14.55 23.84 3.30
CA GLN A 285 -14.01 22.65 2.66
C GLN A 285 -14.21 21.37 3.47
N ILE A 286 -14.35 20.26 2.76
CA ILE A 286 -14.27 18.90 3.29
C ILE A 286 -12.97 18.29 2.74
N ASN A 287 -11.98 18.07 3.60
CA ASN A 287 -10.64 17.65 3.18
C ASN A 287 -10.59 16.19 2.75
N SER A 288 -11.44 15.33 3.33
CA SER A 288 -11.51 13.89 3.04
C SER A 288 -12.73 13.54 2.19
N ALA A 289 -13.05 14.36 1.18
CA ALA A 289 -14.26 14.15 0.37
C ALA A 289 -14.17 12.87 -0.47
N VAL A 290 -13.01 12.60 -1.06
CA VAL A 290 -12.75 11.40 -1.87
C VAL A 290 -11.31 10.98 -1.76
N ASN A 291 -11.11 9.66 -1.69
CA ASN A 291 -9.77 9.03 -1.71
C ASN A 291 -9.84 7.79 -2.60
N TYR A 292 -8.77 7.54 -3.33
CA TYR A 292 -8.60 6.32 -4.11
C TYR A 292 -7.20 5.73 -3.89
N LEU A 293 -7.21 4.43 -3.61
CA LEU A 293 -6.04 3.57 -3.67
C LEU A 293 -6.43 2.27 -4.37
N PRO A 294 -5.51 1.66 -5.13
CA PRO A 294 -5.76 0.40 -5.82
C PRO A 294 -6.35 -0.66 -4.91
N GLY A 295 -7.54 -1.14 -5.28
CA GLY A 295 -8.23 -2.20 -4.56
C GLY A 295 -8.86 -1.77 -3.22
N VAL A 296 -8.79 -0.53 -2.79
CA VAL A 296 -9.50 0.00 -1.61
C VAL A 296 -10.91 0.40 -2.01
N GLN A 297 -11.88 0.04 -1.19
CA GLN A 297 -13.27 0.47 -1.37
C GLN A 297 -13.42 1.93 -0.95
N ALA A 298 -14.29 2.66 -1.66
CA ALA A 298 -14.62 4.02 -1.30
C ALA A 298 -15.32 4.09 0.07
N GLN A 299 -15.09 5.19 0.79
CA GLN A 299 -15.75 5.44 2.07
C GLN A 299 -17.25 5.60 1.86
N LEU A 300 -18.02 4.75 2.51
CA LEU A 300 -19.48 4.82 2.54
C LEU A 300 -19.93 5.11 3.99
N TYR A 301 -20.55 6.26 4.20
CA TYR A 301 -21.08 6.60 5.51
C TYR A 301 -22.36 5.81 5.84
N PRO A 302 -22.52 5.32 7.09
CA PRO A 302 -23.76 4.69 7.54
C PRO A 302 -24.97 5.61 7.41
N GLU A 303 -26.17 5.06 7.29
CA GLU A 303 -27.37 5.88 7.16
C GLU A 303 -27.59 6.77 8.40
N GLY A 304 -27.78 8.07 8.16
CA GLY A 304 -28.01 9.08 9.21
C GLY A 304 -26.78 9.49 10.02
N ILE A 305 -25.62 8.83 9.81
CA ILE A 305 -24.37 9.12 10.52
C ILE A 305 -23.29 9.45 9.49
N GLY A 306 -22.56 10.53 9.71
CA GLY A 306 -21.54 10.98 8.77
C GLY A 306 -22.16 11.63 7.53
N GLY A 307 -21.36 11.66 6.44
CA GLY A 307 -21.71 12.42 5.25
C GLY A 307 -21.53 13.92 5.43
N PHE A 308 -21.68 14.67 4.35
CA PHE A 308 -21.44 16.11 4.34
C PHE A 308 -22.32 16.81 3.31
N THR A 309 -22.44 18.13 3.46
CA THR A 309 -23.18 18.95 2.50
C THR A 309 -22.30 19.31 1.30
N MET A 310 -22.85 19.19 0.12
CA MET A 310 -22.35 19.76 -1.12
C MET A 310 -23.26 20.93 -1.49
N HIS A 311 -22.71 22.15 -1.52
CA HIS A 311 -23.47 23.36 -1.85
C HIS A 311 -23.84 23.38 -3.35
N LYS A 312 -24.78 24.25 -3.71
CA LYS A 312 -25.17 24.48 -5.11
C LYS A 312 -23.97 24.77 -6.00
N LYS A 313 -23.02 25.56 -5.49
CA LYS A 313 -21.74 25.86 -6.14
C LYS A 313 -20.63 25.18 -5.37
N SER A 314 -19.97 24.23 -5.97
CA SER A 314 -18.84 23.50 -5.36
C SER A 314 -17.77 23.20 -6.40
N ILE A 315 -16.54 23.02 -5.95
CA ILE A 315 -15.46 22.48 -6.77
C ILE A 315 -14.93 21.22 -6.06
N LEU A 316 -14.92 20.08 -6.73
CA LEU A 316 -14.10 18.98 -6.29
C LEU A 316 -12.67 19.25 -6.79
N LEU A 317 -11.77 19.49 -5.86
CA LEU A 317 -10.35 19.66 -6.09
C LEU A 317 -9.67 18.33 -5.85
N ALA A 318 -9.30 17.63 -6.94
CA ALA A 318 -8.40 16.49 -6.88
C ALA A 318 -6.98 17.04 -6.77
N ASP A 319 -6.49 17.16 -5.56
CA ASP A 319 -5.27 17.89 -5.24
C ASP A 319 -4.01 17.04 -5.19
N ASP A 320 -4.15 15.73 -5.37
CA ASP A 320 -3.04 14.79 -5.50
C ASP A 320 -3.47 13.61 -6.38
N ILE A 321 -3.29 13.75 -7.69
CA ILE A 321 -3.50 12.65 -8.65
C ILE A 321 -2.13 12.13 -9.06
N HIS A 322 -1.80 10.93 -8.62
CA HIS A 322 -0.53 10.26 -8.91
C HIS A 322 -0.71 9.20 -9.99
N PHE A 323 -0.08 9.43 -11.14
CA PHE A 323 0.02 8.44 -12.21
C PHE A 323 1.40 7.76 -12.16
N GLY A 324 1.41 6.43 -12.22
CA GLY A 324 2.63 5.64 -12.25
C GLY A 324 3.41 5.80 -13.58
N PRO A 325 4.67 5.35 -13.58
CA PRO A 325 5.54 5.48 -14.76
C PRO A 325 5.04 4.58 -15.90
N ILE A 326 4.97 5.14 -17.11
CA ILE A 326 4.60 4.42 -18.34
C ILE A 326 5.60 4.69 -19.46
N PRO A 327 5.85 3.71 -20.36
CA PRO A 327 6.80 3.87 -21.46
C PRO A 327 6.22 4.60 -22.67
N GLN A 328 4.89 4.72 -22.78
CA GLN A 328 4.19 5.30 -23.92
C GLN A 328 3.10 6.26 -23.48
N ASP A 329 2.82 7.28 -24.27
CA ASP A 329 1.75 8.25 -24.02
C ASP A 329 0.41 7.56 -23.86
N LYS A 330 -0.38 7.94 -22.84
CA LYS A 330 -1.75 7.46 -22.62
C LYS A 330 -2.67 8.60 -22.23
N TRP A 331 -3.91 8.51 -22.67
CA TRP A 331 -4.96 9.41 -22.23
C TRP A 331 -5.69 8.84 -21.02
N ASP A 332 -5.91 9.67 -20.03
CA ASP A 332 -6.76 9.37 -18.88
C ASP A 332 -8.09 10.12 -18.99
N HIS A 333 -9.18 9.43 -18.64
CA HIS A 333 -10.57 9.93 -18.61
C HIS A 333 -11.24 9.42 -17.32
N SER A 334 -10.58 9.55 -16.21
CA SER A 334 -11.09 9.13 -14.91
C SER A 334 -12.35 9.89 -14.51
N ARG A 335 -13.11 9.36 -13.55
CA ARG A 335 -14.37 9.95 -13.09
C ARG A 335 -14.56 9.78 -11.59
N VAL A 336 -15.43 10.58 -11.02
CA VAL A 336 -15.91 10.46 -9.66
C VAL A 336 -17.42 10.24 -9.65
N ASN A 337 -17.86 9.14 -9.11
CA ASN A 337 -19.26 8.86 -8.82
C ASN A 337 -19.63 9.50 -7.49
N ILE A 338 -20.82 10.10 -7.42
CA ILE A 338 -21.36 10.72 -6.22
C ILE A 338 -22.66 10.04 -5.84
N PHE A 339 -22.77 9.71 -4.56
CA PHE A 339 -23.94 9.09 -3.95
C PHE A 339 -24.54 10.02 -2.94
N PHE A 340 -25.77 10.44 -3.15
CA PHE A 340 -26.46 11.36 -2.25
C PHE A 340 -27.32 10.61 -1.22
N SER A 341 -27.42 11.18 -0.04
CA SER A 341 -28.47 10.80 0.92
C SER A 341 -29.79 11.44 0.51
N LYS A 342 -30.88 10.70 0.68
CA LYS A 342 -32.25 11.23 0.43
C LYS A 342 -32.66 12.31 1.43
N THR A 343 -32.12 12.23 2.63
CA THR A 343 -32.40 13.15 3.75
C THR A 343 -31.08 13.72 4.28
N PRO A 344 -31.10 14.91 4.88
CA PRO A 344 -29.92 15.43 5.59
C PRO A 344 -29.38 14.38 6.59
N PRO A 345 -28.07 14.21 6.72
CA PRO A 345 -27.53 13.39 7.79
C PRO A 345 -27.91 14.00 9.13
N LYS A 346 -28.41 13.19 10.04
CA LYS A 346 -28.73 13.65 11.41
C LYS A 346 -27.47 14.12 12.14
N ARG A 347 -26.34 13.55 11.77
CA ARG A 347 -25.04 13.82 12.37
C ARG A 347 -24.00 13.95 11.24
N PRO A 348 -23.90 15.15 10.60
CA PRO A 348 -22.88 15.40 9.57
C PRO A 348 -21.49 15.36 10.17
N ILE A 349 -20.50 14.98 9.36
CA ILE A 349 -19.10 14.97 9.79
C ILE A 349 -18.59 16.37 10.07
N ASN A 350 -17.64 16.42 11.01
CA ASN A 350 -16.70 17.51 11.18
C ASN A 350 -15.32 17.00 10.87
N GLU A 351 -14.43 17.89 10.46
CA GLU A 351 -13.04 17.58 10.24
C GLU A 351 -12.13 18.55 10.98
N VAL A 352 -10.99 18.05 11.40
CA VAL A 352 -9.87 18.86 11.85
C VAL A 352 -8.59 18.32 11.23
N MET A 353 -7.81 19.22 10.66
CA MET A 353 -6.48 18.93 10.14
C MET A 353 -5.45 19.49 11.09
N MET A 354 -4.49 18.68 11.49
CA MET A 354 -3.34 19.03 12.33
C MET A 354 -2.09 19.16 11.47
N GLY A 355 -1.13 19.97 11.89
CA GLY A 355 0.16 20.17 11.21
C GLY A 355 0.08 21.17 10.05
N THR A 356 0.74 20.86 8.93
CA THR A 356 0.86 21.75 7.76
C THR A 356 -0.49 22.27 7.28
N ASN A 357 -0.64 23.58 7.23
CA ASN A 357 -1.92 24.27 6.91
C ASN A 357 -3.09 23.93 7.84
N GLY A 358 -2.84 23.27 8.97
CA GLY A 358 -3.87 22.82 9.90
C GLY A 358 -3.99 23.70 11.16
N ALA A 359 -4.81 23.24 12.10
CA ALA A 359 -5.16 23.94 13.34
C ALA A 359 -4.04 23.92 14.40
N SER A 360 -2.97 23.17 14.21
CA SER A 360 -1.88 23.02 15.21
C SER A 360 -0.49 23.25 14.59
N LYS A 361 0.42 23.78 15.40
CA LYS A 361 1.82 24.05 14.96
C LYS A 361 2.65 22.79 15.01
N ILE A 362 3.64 22.69 14.11
CA ILE A 362 4.66 21.64 14.11
C ILE A 362 5.84 22.09 14.97
N ILE A 363 6.32 21.21 15.86
CA ILE A 363 7.40 21.50 16.83
C ILE A 363 8.44 20.36 16.78
N PRO A 364 9.73 20.67 16.52
CA PRO A 364 10.22 21.93 15.97
C PRO A 364 9.60 22.22 14.60
N PRO A 365 9.68 23.44 14.05
CA PRO A 365 9.21 23.75 12.71
C PRO A 365 9.71 22.71 11.70
N LEU A 366 8.91 22.34 10.72
CA LEU A 366 9.26 21.33 9.72
C LEU A 366 10.36 21.88 8.79
N ILE A 367 11.59 21.74 9.24
CA ILE A 367 12.83 22.00 8.51
C ILE A 367 13.63 20.72 8.60
N ILE A 368 13.96 20.15 7.44
CA ILE A 368 14.63 18.87 7.33
C ILE A 368 15.98 19.10 6.64
N PRO A 369 17.08 19.24 7.44
CA PRO A 369 18.40 19.51 6.87
C PRO A 369 18.87 18.37 5.96
N ALA A 370 19.77 18.72 5.04
CA ALA A 370 20.40 17.73 4.17
C ALA A 370 21.20 16.71 4.97
N ASN A 371 21.08 15.44 4.61
CA ASN A 371 21.77 14.29 5.22
C ASN A 371 21.40 14.01 6.69
N GLU A 372 20.24 14.48 7.16
CA GLU A 372 19.76 14.25 8.51
C GLU A 372 18.45 13.44 8.54
N ILE A 373 18.23 12.81 9.71
CA ILE A 373 16.94 12.21 10.07
C ILE A 373 16.38 13.07 11.20
N THR A 374 15.22 13.68 10.96
CA THR A 374 14.57 14.57 11.93
C THR A 374 13.23 14.02 12.39
N THR A 375 12.80 14.43 13.58
CA THR A 375 11.50 14.09 14.12
C THR A 375 10.77 15.36 14.54
N HIS A 376 9.53 15.46 14.09
CA HIS A 376 8.65 16.59 14.34
C HIS A 376 7.37 16.13 15.02
N THR A 377 6.78 16.97 15.85
CA THR A 377 5.56 16.67 16.59
C THR A 377 4.57 17.80 16.43
N THR A 378 3.30 17.45 16.30
CA THR A 378 2.21 18.40 16.45
C THR A 378 1.18 17.86 17.44
N PHE A 379 0.44 18.74 18.12
CA PHE A 379 -0.57 18.32 19.09
C PHE A 379 -1.75 19.27 19.11
N LEU A 380 -2.91 18.73 19.47
CA LEU A 380 -4.17 19.47 19.54
C LEU A 380 -4.97 19.03 20.77
N LYS A 381 -5.40 20.00 21.56
CA LYS A 381 -6.29 19.77 22.71
C LYS A 381 -7.75 19.71 22.22
N ILE A 382 -8.47 18.68 22.64
CA ILE A 382 -9.85 18.43 22.25
C ILE A 382 -10.79 19.06 23.29
N PRO A 383 -11.62 20.06 22.89
CA PRO A 383 -12.41 20.81 23.86
C PRO A 383 -13.65 20.08 24.38
N GLN A 384 -14.17 19.10 23.63
CA GLN A 384 -15.40 18.35 23.93
C GLN A 384 -15.22 16.87 23.65
N ASP A 385 -16.10 16.01 24.18
CA ASP A 385 -16.12 14.60 23.80
C ASP A 385 -16.42 14.47 22.31
N ILE A 386 -15.59 13.69 21.59
CA ILE A 386 -15.76 13.43 20.17
C ILE A 386 -15.74 11.93 19.87
N SER A 387 -16.37 11.55 18.77
CA SER A 387 -16.33 10.22 18.17
C SER A 387 -15.59 10.29 16.86
N ILE A 388 -14.39 9.70 16.78
CA ILE A 388 -13.61 9.65 15.55
C ILE A 388 -14.13 8.51 14.65
N LEU A 389 -14.32 8.80 13.36
CA LEU A 389 -14.70 7.84 12.33
C LEU A 389 -13.49 7.39 11.52
N THR A 390 -12.77 8.37 10.94
CA THR A 390 -11.62 8.12 10.08
C THR A 390 -10.45 9.02 10.46
N ILE A 391 -9.27 8.56 10.12
CA ILE A 391 -8.02 9.32 10.23
C ILE A 391 -7.21 9.16 8.95
N ASN A 392 -6.53 10.24 8.55
CA ASN A 392 -5.67 10.23 7.38
C ASN A 392 -4.31 10.87 7.73
N PRO A 393 -3.26 10.09 7.95
CA PRO A 393 -1.89 10.57 8.04
C PRO A 393 -1.34 10.91 6.66
N HIS A 394 -0.59 12.00 6.54
CA HIS A 394 0.01 12.44 5.28
C HIS A 394 1.42 13.01 5.49
N MET A 395 2.36 12.52 4.72
CA MET A 395 3.72 13.00 4.51
C MET A 395 4.11 12.73 3.06
N HIS A 396 5.17 13.34 2.57
CA HIS A 396 5.70 13.08 1.21
C HIS A 396 6.84 12.05 1.21
N LEU A 397 7.80 12.22 0.28
CA LEU A 397 8.82 11.21 -0.05
C LEU A 397 9.90 11.04 1.03
N LEU A 398 10.16 12.05 1.86
CA LEU A 398 11.11 11.94 2.97
C LEU A 398 10.51 11.28 4.21
N GLY A 399 9.19 11.06 4.25
CA GLY A 399 8.52 10.38 5.35
C GLY A 399 9.17 9.03 5.66
N LYS A 400 9.48 8.77 6.95
CA LYS A 400 10.07 7.52 7.45
C LYS A 400 9.12 6.75 8.35
N SER A 401 8.50 7.43 9.31
CA SER A 401 7.50 6.83 10.22
C SER A 401 6.51 7.86 10.71
N PHE A 402 5.30 7.39 11.03
CA PHE A 402 4.21 8.23 11.54
C PHE A 402 3.54 7.56 12.73
N LYS A 403 3.23 8.32 13.79
CA LYS A 403 2.54 7.80 14.96
C LYS A 403 1.60 8.84 15.55
N ALA A 404 0.35 8.45 15.83
CA ALA A 404 -0.63 9.29 16.52
C ALA A 404 -1.30 8.55 17.68
N TYR A 405 -1.57 9.31 18.75
CA TYR A 405 -2.25 8.84 19.96
C TYR A 405 -2.87 10.02 20.71
N ALA A 406 -3.83 9.75 21.55
CA ALA A 406 -4.37 10.76 22.47
C ALA A 406 -4.00 10.41 23.92
N ILE A 407 -3.70 11.44 24.71
CA ILE A 407 -3.56 11.34 26.17
C ILE A 407 -4.81 11.94 26.79
N THR A 408 -5.52 11.14 27.59
CA THR A 408 -6.75 11.56 28.28
C THR A 408 -6.41 12.42 29.52
N PRO A 409 -7.36 13.13 30.11
CA PRO A 409 -7.16 13.83 31.40
C PRO A 409 -6.66 12.91 32.52
N ASN A 410 -7.03 11.63 32.49
CA ASN A 410 -6.59 10.62 33.46
C ASN A 410 -5.21 10.03 33.14
N GLN A 411 -4.50 10.58 32.17
CA GLN A 411 -3.19 10.10 31.67
C GLN A 411 -3.23 8.74 30.97
N ASP A 412 -4.40 8.24 30.59
CA ASP A 412 -4.51 7.04 29.76
C ASP A 412 -4.17 7.37 28.31
N THR A 413 -3.57 6.40 27.62
CA THR A 413 -3.24 6.52 26.20
C THR A 413 -4.30 5.83 25.33
N ILE A 414 -4.93 6.59 24.43
CA ILE A 414 -5.80 6.05 23.36
C ILE A 414 -4.95 6.01 22.08
N ARG A 415 -4.73 4.81 21.57
CA ARG A 415 -3.94 4.57 20.34
C ARG A 415 -4.76 4.94 19.11
N LEU A 416 -4.22 5.79 18.23
CA LEU A 416 -4.86 6.16 16.97
C LEU A 416 -4.24 5.38 15.80
N ILE A 417 -2.95 5.59 15.52
CA ILE A 417 -2.25 4.87 14.44
C ILE A 417 -0.74 4.85 14.69
N SER A 418 -0.09 3.78 14.23
CA SER A 418 1.36 3.68 14.10
C SER A 418 1.70 3.15 12.70
N ILE A 419 2.55 3.87 11.97
CA ILE A 419 3.12 3.47 10.68
C ILE A 419 4.63 3.44 10.85
N PRO A 420 5.22 2.28 11.19
CA PRO A 420 6.66 2.16 11.45
C PRO A 420 7.53 2.41 10.21
N LYS A 421 6.98 2.12 9.02
CA LYS A 421 7.62 2.31 7.74
C LYS A 421 6.65 3.02 6.80
N TRP A 422 6.85 4.34 6.64
CA TRP A 422 6.06 5.12 5.71
C TRP A 422 6.36 4.73 4.26
N ASP A 423 5.30 4.70 3.45
CA ASP A 423 5.41 4.57 2.00
C ASP A 423 4.41 5.52 1.35
N PHE A 424 4.91 6.55 0.69
CA PHE A 424 4.14 7.61 0.05
C PHE A 424 3.07 7.09 -0.94
N ARG A 425 3.28 5.91 -1.50
CA ARG A 425 2.32 5.29 -2.44
C ARG A 425 1.03 4.83 -1.77
N TRP A 426 1.02 4.65 -0.43
CA TRP A 426 -0.06 4.03 0.33
C TRP A 426 -0.63 4.98 1.39
N GLN A 427 -1.32 6.02 0.93
CA GLN A 427 -1.92 7.06 1.76
C GLN A 427 -3.38 6.74 2.07
N TYR A 428 -3.62 5.80 2.98
CA TYR A 428 -4.96 5.35 3.34
C TYR A 428 -5.73 6.38 4.15
N PHE A 429 -7.05 6.42 3.91
CA PHE A 429 -8.02 6.86 4.91
C PHE A 429 -8.35 5.65 5.78
N TYR A 430 -7.93 5.70 7.02
CA TYR A 430 -8.11 4.61 7.97
C TYR A 430 -9.41 4.78 8.72
N THR A 431 -10.41 3.93 8.44
CA THR A 431 -11.72 3.94 9.11
C THR A 431 -11.69 2.96 10.28
N PHE A 432 -12.06 3.43 11.47
CA PHE A 432 -12.19 2.54 12.63
C PHE A 432 -13.36 1.55 12.44
N PRO A 433 -13.28 0.33 12.97
CA PRO A 433 -14.40 -0.62 12.89
C PRO A 433 -15.67 -0.12 13.59
N LYS A 434 -15.50 0.67 14.65
CA LYS A 434 -16.52 1.37 15.40
C LYS A 434 -16.03 2.79 15.69
N MET A 435 -16.95 3.70 15.96
CA MET A 435 -16.57 5.05 16.34
C MET A 435 -15.68 5.04 17.59
N LEU A 436 -14.56 5.76 17.54
CA LEU A 436 -13.59 5.81 18.64
C LEU A 436 -13.82 7.07 19.48
N LYS A 437 -14.22 6.88 20.74
CA LYS A 437 -14.40 8.01 21.68
C LYS A 437 -13.07 8.61 22.10
N ILE A 438 -12.95 9.94 22.00
CA ILE A 438 -11.90 10.75 22.64
C ILE A 438 -12.57 11.70 23.65
N PRO A 439 -12.27 11.57 24.95
CA PRO A 439 -12.85 12.44 25.98
C PRO A 439 -12.43 13.90 25.83
N ALA A 440 -13.28 14.80 26.27
CA ALA A 440 -12.97 16.22 26.38
C ALA A 440 -11.66 16.44 27.16
N GLN A 441 -10.94 17.50 26.84
CA GLN A 441 -9.65 17.88 27.44
C GLN A 441 -8.49 16.90 27.14
N SER A 442 -8.72 15.79 26.39
CA SER A 442 -7.64 14.97 25.85
C SER A 442 -6.74 15.78 24.91
N VAL A 443 -5.48 15.39 24.81
CA VAL A 443 -4.53 15.97 23.84
C VAL A 443 -4.15 14.90 22.82
N ILE A 444 -4.41 15.16 21.54
CA ILE A 444 -3.96 14.32 20.44
C ILE A 444 -2.53 14.73 20.08
N TYR A 445 -1.63 13.78 20.03
CA TYR A 445 -0.24 13.94 19.61
C TYR A 445 0.00 13.20 18.29
N VAL A 446 0.74 13.86 17.41
CA VAL A 446 1.26 13.27 16.17
C VAL A 446 2.77 13.42 16.17
N LYS A 447 3.48 12.33 15.94
CA LYS A 447 4.94 12.28 15.79
C LYS A 447 5.29 11.71 14.43
N ALA A 448 6.03 12.47 13.63
CA ALA A 448 6.49 12.09 12.31
C ALA A 448 8.02 12.15 12.24
N THR A 449 8.64 11.15 11.63
CA THR A 449 10.08 11.12 11.38
C THR A 449 10.31 11.17 9.87
N PHE A 450 11.28 11.99 9.45
CA PHE A 450 11.69 12.20 8.06
C PHE A 450 13.16 11.80 7.88
N ASP A 451 13.50 11.25 6.72
CA ASP A 451 14.83 10.78 6.37
C ASP A 451 15.30 11.51 5.09
N ASN A 452 16.11 12.55 5.27
CA ASN A 452 16.69 13.33 4.17
C ASN A 452 18.14 12.91 3.89
N THR A 453 18.46 11.62 4.06
CA THR A 453 19.80 11.09 3.79
C THR A 453 19.90 10.49 2.38
N THR A 454 21.13 10.24 1.93
CA THR A 454 21.41 9.50 0.70
C THR A 454 20.98 8.03 0.75
N HIS A 455 20.69 7.49 1.95
CA HIS A 455 20.19 6.13 2.14
C HIS A 455 18.67 5.99 1.92
N ASN A 456 17.95 7.11 1.92
CA ASN A 456 16.55 7.11 1.53
C ASN A 456 16.44 7.10 -0.01
N TYR A 457 16.13 5.94 -0.59
CA TYR A 457 16.00 5.79 -2.04
C TYR A 457 14.80 6.57 -2.64
N ASN A 458 13.86 7.04 -1.81
CA ASN A 458 12.77 7.91 -2.23
C ASN A 458 13.16 9.40 -2.18
N ASN A 459 14.36 9.76 -1.70
CA ASN A 459 14.77 11.15 -1.65
C ASN A 459 14.79 11.75 -3.08
N PRO A 460 13.98 12.77 -3.37
CA PRO A 460 13.90 13.36 -4.72
C PRO A 460 15.14 14.15 -5.10
N HIS A 461 16.05 14.42 -4.13
CA HIS A 461 17.24 15.24 -4.33
C HIS A 461 18.53 14.42 -4.15
N ASN A 462 19.38 14.45 -5.17
CA ASN A 462 20.72 13.85 -5.13
C ASN A 462 21.76 14.81 -5.70
N PRO A 463 22.61 15.44 -4.85
CA PRO A 463 22.72 15.25 -3.40
C PRO A 463 21.50 15.79 -2.64
N PRO A 464 21.24 15.30 -1.40
CA PRO A 464 20.20 15.82 -0.53
C PRO A 464 20.36 17.34 -0.31
N LYS A 465 19.24 18.06 -0.24
CA LYS A 465 19.19 19.48 0.12
C LYS A 465 18.20 19.69 1.26
N GLU A 466 18.34 20.82 1.98
CA GLU A 466 17.37 21.18 3.01
C GLU A 466 15.96 21.34 2.41
N ILE A 467 14.97 20.75 3.06
CA ILE A 467 13.55 20.83 2.71
C ILE A 467 12.80 21.48 3.86
N ARG A 468 11.87 22.38 3.52
CA ARG A 468 11.02 23.11 4.47
C ARG A 468 9.55 22.88 4.17
N GLU A 469 8.70 22.99 5.20
CA GLU A 469 7.25 22.98 5.07
C GLU A 469 6.73 24.08 4.13
N ARG A 470 7.37 25.26 4.19
CA ARG A 470 6.96 26.45 3.46
C ARG A 470 8.04 26.88 2.49
N LEU A 471 7.61 27.31 1.32
CA LEU A 471 8.46 28.00 0.37
C LEU A 471 8.89 29.36 0.93
N ASP A 472 10.01 29.89 0.48
CA ASP A 472 10.55 31.19 0.92
C ASP A 472 9.58 32.37 0.69
N ASN A 473 8.65 32.23 -0.27
CA ASN A 473 7.56 33.18 -0.54
C ASN A 473 6.33 33.04 0.39
N GLY A 474 6.40 32.19 1.43
CA GLY A 474 5.34 31.99 2.42
C GLY A 474 4.22 31.03 2.01
N GLY A 475 4.25 30.44 0.80
CA GLY A 475 3.38 29.37 0.37
C GLY A 475 3.70 28.04 1.08
N ALA A 476 2.70 27.13 1.19
CA ALA A 476 2.97 25.75 1.58
C ALA A 476 3.43 24.97 0.35
N GLY A 477 4.47 24.15 0.49
CA GLY A 477 4.91 23.25 -0.56
C GLY A 477 3.84 22.17 -0.81
N MET A 478 3.36 22.08 -2.05
CA MET A 478 2.36 21.09 -2.46
C MET A 478 2.95 20.04 -3.39
N ARG A 479 4.21 20.23 -3.82
CA ARG A 479 4.88 19.26 -4.69
C ARG A 479 5.35 18.05 -3.88
N THR A 480 5.43 16.91 -4.51
CA THR A 480 5.95 15.69 -3.88
C THR A 480 7.40 15.80 -3.43
N THR A 481 8.16 16.75 -4.03
CA THR A 481 9.54 17.09 -3.66
C THR A 481 9.64 18.03 -2.45
N ASP A 482 8.54 18.66 -2.04
CA ASP A 482 8.41 19.40 -0.79
C ASP A 482 8.05 18.44 0.35
N GLU A 483 7.85 18.90 1.57
CA GLU A 483 7.39 18.04 2.66
C GLU A 483 6.23 18.64 3.44
N MET A 484 5.38 17.74 3.93
CA MET A 484 4.25 18.03 4.78
C MET A 484 4.20 17.08 5.97
N LEU A 485 3.62 17.55 7.07
CA LEU A 485 3.14 16.73 8.16
C LEU A 485 1.68 17.08 8.38
N GLN A 486 0.77 16.22 7.94
CA GLN A 486 -0.67 16.43 8.16
C GLN A 486 -1.31 15.21 8.80
N PHE A 487 -2.33 15.48 9.61
CA PHE A 487 -3.19 14.46 10.19
C PHE A 487 -4.63 14.95 10.20
N ILE A 488 -5.44 14.42 9.29
CA ILE A 488 -6.85 14.75 9.17
C ILE A 488 -7.66 13.79 10.03
N ILE A 489 -8.56 14.31 10.85
CA ILE A 489 -9.45 13.54 11.71
C ILE A 489 -10.88 13.89 11.32
N THR A 490 -11.65 12.89 10.89
CA THR A 490 -13.09 13.00 10.65
C THR A 490 -13.83 12.53 11.89
N TRP A 491 -14.68 13.37 12.44
CA TRP A 491 -15.28 13.16 13.76
C TRP A 491 -16.71 13.68 13.86
N LEU A 492 -17.42 13.25 14.91
CA LEU A 492 -18.73 13.73 15.32
C LEU A 492 -18.68 14.17 16.80
N PRO A 493 -19.53 15.10 17.25
CA PRO A 493 -19.80 15.26 18.68
C PRO A 493 -20.25 13.90 19.26
N TYR A 494 -19.60 13.47 20.35
CA TYR A 494 -19.89 12.18 20.95
C TYR A 494 -21.33 12.08 21.47
N GLN A 495 -21.95 10.93 21.23
CA GLN A 495 -23.21 10.52 21.86
C GLN A 495 -23.02 9.16 22.54
N VAL A 496 -23.68 8.96 23.67
CA VAL A 496 -23.60 7.70 24.43
C VAL A 496 -24.00 6.51 23.55
N GLY A 497 -23.12 5.53 23.44
CA GLY A 497 -23.32 4.35 22.61
C GLY A 497 -22.60 4.38 21.25
N ASP A 498 -21.95 5.50 20.87
CA ASP A 498 -21.19 5.61 19.62
C ASP A 498 -20.12 4.52 19.48
N GLU A 499 -19.48 4.14 20.57
CA GLU A 499 -18.46 3.08 20.61
C GLU A 499 -19.02 1.68 20.28
N LYS A 500 -20.33 1.53 20.16
CA LYS A 500 -21.01 0.30 19.73
C LYS A 500 -21.42 0.32 18.25
N VAL A 501 -21.46 1.50 17.64
CA VAL A 501 -21.89 1.70 16.26
C VAL A 501 -20.82 1.24 15.29
N SER A 502 -21.16 0.25 14.46
CA SER A 502 -20.28 -0.22 13.36
C SER A 502 -20.18 0.82 12.26
N LEU A 503 -18.97 1.04 11.75
CA LEU A 503 -18.71 1.85 10.57
C LEU A 503 -18.52 0.98 9.30
N ALA A 504 -18.64 -0.36 9.44
CA ALA A 504 -18.63 -1.25 8.29
C ALA A 504 -19.85 -0.97 7.38
N PRO A 505 -19.69 -1.02 6.06
CA PRO A 505 -20.85 -1.00 5.13
C PRO A 505 -21.80 -2.16 5.46
N ASN A 506 -23.12 -1.89 5.44
CA ASN A 506 -24.15 -2.92 5.58
C ASN A 506 -24.25 -3.76 4.31
#